data_2c5f90972be05a4b2d8fec7398446c1f
#
_entry.id   2c5f90972be05a4b2d8fec7398446c1f
#
_cell.length_a   1.000
_cell.length_b   1.000
_cell.length_c   1.000
_cell.angle_alpha   90.00
_cell.angle_beta   90.00
_cell.angle_gamma   90.00
#
_symmetry.space_group_name_H-M   'P 1'
#
loop_
_entity.id
_entity.type
_entity.pdbx_description
1 polymer ?
#
loop_
_entity_poly.entity_id
_entity_poly.type
_entity_poly.pdbx_seq_one_letter_code
_entity_poly.pdbx_strand_id
1 'polypeptide(L)'
;SAAVKISSEHKTRFLCVRRFQNKIKESVYTVIKNKIDDLELGGFNVQASNIYHENGSEFTFYGIERNADEIKSYEGADVLWLEEAHSLTKEQYEILEPTIRKQGSEIWISFNPRLISDFIWQKFIVNPPKGSIIRHINYDENPYLSNTMLKTIEETKEQDFERYEHVYMGKPLSDDENVVIKRSWVEAAIDFHLKYDGEMKGQVVLGYDVADSGADKNAVTVCNGSIVTECYEWQGGENELKKSADKVRHAALKLGGRIIYDSIGVGAHTGSTLQGAGFNDFAGFNAGGKVQRPTRKYNGVKQKEYFSNVKAQAWWLVADRLRNTYDFLVNNNINYHADDLISISSDIPNLESLISELTTPRRDFDK
;
A
#
# COMPACT_ATOMS: atom_id res chain seq x y z
N SER A 1 31.30 0.67 2.68
CA SER A 1 32.76 0.81 2.85
C SER A 1 33.26 2.25 2.65
N ALA A 2 32.77 3.03 1.67
CA ALA A 2 33.22 4.41 1.42
C ALA A 2 33.09 5.30 2.67
N ALA A 3 31.90 5.35 3.30
CA ALA A 3 31.68 6.16 4.49
C ALA A 3 32.66 5.86 5.62
N VAL A 4 32.93 4.56 5.88
CA VAL A 4 33.85 4.14 6.94
C VAL A 4 35.30 4.55 6.62
N LYS A 5 35.74 4.39 5.36
CA LYS A 5 37.10 4.84 4.95
C LYS A 5 37.25 6.36 5.06
N ILE A 6 36.29 7.11 4.52
CA ILE A 6 36.32 8.58 4.59
C ILE A 6 36.40 9.04 6.06
N SER A 7 35.60 8.45 6.96
CA SER A 7 35.59 8.82 8.37
C SER A 7 36.82 8.40 9.13
N SER A 8 37.58 7.38 8.69
CA SER A 8 38.89 7.03 9.30
C SER A 8 40.03 7.94 8.83
N GLU A 9 39.95 8.47 7.62
CA GLU A 9 40.99 9.30 7.02
C GLU A 9 40.77 10.79 7.30
N HIS A 10 39.51 11.24 7.29
CA HIS A 10 39.13 12.65 7.43
C HIS A 10 38.06 12.83 8.48
N LYS A 11 38.15 13.85 9.34
CA LYS A 11 37.10 14.21 10.27
C LYS A 11 35.81 14.52 9.52
N THR A 12 34.82 13.63 9.63
CA THR A 12 33.56 13.69 8.88
C THR A 12 32.37 13.35 9.79
N ARG A 13 31.35 14.20 9.80
CA ARG A 13 30.11 13.98 10.56
C ARG A 13 29.01 13.49 9.65
N PHE A 14 28.59 12.25 9.85
CA PHE A 14 27.51 11.61 9.12
C PHE A 14 26.20 11.71 9.91
N LEU A 15 25.19 12.32 9.33
CA LEU A 15 23.81 12.24 9.80
C LEU A 15 23.08 11.18 8.97
N CYS A 16 22.91 9.99 9.54
CA CYS A 16 22.24 8.87 8.88
C CYS A 16 20.75 8.89 9.24
N VAL A 17 19.89 9.02 8.24
CA VAL A 17 18.45 9.14 8.44
C VAL A 17 17.69 8.10 7.64
N ARG A 18 16.67 7.53 8.27
CA ARG A 18 15.67 6.65 7.70
C ARG A 18 14.29 7.12 8.15
N ARG A 19 13.21 6.70 7.49
CA ARG A 19 11.86 7.08 7.93
C ARG A 19 11.57 6.61 9.36
N PHE A 20 11.85 5.34 9.69
CA PHE A 20 11.53 4.74 10.99
C PHE A 20 12.78 4.43 11.82
N GLN A 21 12.79 4.89 13.09
CA GLN A 21 13.92 4.76 14.02
C GLN A 21 14.28 3.30 14.36
N ASN A 22 13.30 2.43 14.57
CA ASN A 22 13.52 1.04 14.97
C ASN A 22 14.28 0.22 13.93
N LYS A 23 14.17 0.58 12.66
CA LYS A 23 14.83 -0.14 11.57
C LYS A 23 16.22 0.37 11.22
N ILE A 24 16.61 1.55 11.70
CA ILE A 24 17.93 2.14 11.38
C ILE A 24 19.08 1.36 12.03
N LYS A 25 18.84 0.78 13.22
CA LYS A 25 19.82 -0.06 13.91
C LYS A 25 20.07 -1.38 13.19
N GLU A 26 19.04 -1.94 12.59
CA GLU A 26 19.12 -3.21 11.85
C GLU A 26 19.73 -3.05 10.46
N SER A 27 19.76 -1.82 9.93
CA SER A 27 20.28 -1.51 8.60
C SER A 27 21.64 -0.77 8.64
N VAL A 28 21.61 0.55 8.55
CA VAL A 28 22.82 1.39 8.38
C VAL A 28 23.82 1.20 9.52
N TYR A 29 23.35 1.22 10.76
CA TYR A 29 24.23 1.05 11.93
C TYR A 29 24.98 -0.29 11.89
N THR A 30 24.25 -1.39 11.68
CA THR A 30 24.84 -2.74 11.62
C THR A 30 25.80 -2.88 10.43
N VAL A 31 25.44 -2.32 9.27
CA VAL A 31 26.30 -2.34 8.08
C VAL A 31 27.60 -1.57 8.33
N ILE A 32 27.54 -0.38 8.96
CA ILE A 32 28.74 0.41 9.29
C ILE A 32 29.61 -0.35 10.28
N LYS A 33 29.02 -0.89 11.36
CA LYS A 33 29.74 -1.69 12.36
C LYS A 33 30.48 -2.87 11.71
N ASN A 34 29.76 -3.69 10.93
CA ASN A 34 30.35 -4.83 10.27
C ASN A 34 31.48 -4.42 9.31
N LYS A 35 31.34 -3.27 8.63
CA LYS A 35 32.37 -2.77 7.72
C LYS A 35 33.60 -2.21 8.44
N ILE A 36 33.48 -1.72 9.65
CA ILE A 36 34.64 -1.37 10.50
C ILE A 36 35.40 -2.64 10.82
N ASP A 37 34.69 -3.70 11.24
CA ASP A 37 35.28 -4.99 11.58
C ASP A 37 35.94 -5.66 10.34
N ASP A 38 35.22 -5.73 9.22
CA ASP A 38 35.68 -6.34 7.95
C ASP A 38 36.93 -5.65 7.37
N LEU A 39 37.05 -4.34 7.56
CA LEU A 39 38.17 -3.55 7.04
C LEU A 39 39.32 -3.42 8.06
N GLU A 40 39.17 -4.00 9.24
CA GLU A 40 40.16 -3.96 10.35
C GLU A 40 40.61 -2.54 10.66
N LEU A 41 39.68 -1.53 10.57
CA LEU A 41 40.03 -0.13 10.83
C LEU A 41 40.01 0.18 12.33
N GLY A 42 41.16 0.58 12.85
CA GLY A 42 41.29 1.03 14.24
C GLY A 42 40.67 2.42 14.48
N GLY A 43 40.68 2.84 15.77
CA GLY A 43 40.23 4.18 16.17
C GLY A 43 38.71 4.37 16.30
N PHE A 44 37.90 3.38 15.99
CA PHE A 44 36.47 3.45 16.14
C PHE A 44 35.98 3.02 17.53
N ASN A 45 35.06 3.82 18.10
CA ASN A 45 34.29 3.52 19.30
C ASN A 45 32.82 3.33 18.95
N VAL A 46 32.35 2.07 18.93
CA VAL A 46 31.01 1.68 18.55
C VAL A 46 30.13 1.65 19.79
N GLN A 47 29.24 2.64 19.94
CA GLN A 47 28.29 2.76 21.05
C GLN A 47 26.89 2.33 20.61
N ALA A 48 25.95 2.14 21.53
CA ALA A 48 24.60 1.65 21.26
C ALA A 48 23.76 2.51 20.30
N SER A 49 24.04 3.81 20.21
CA SER A 49 23.30 4.78 19.40
C SER A 49 24.13 5.55 18.38
N ASN A 50 25.45 5.60 18.56
CA ASN A 50 26.34 6.39 17.72
C ASN A 50 27.66 5.63 17.52
N ILE A 51 28.40 6.00 16.47
CA ILE A 51 29.77 5.48 16.23
C ILE A 51 30.67 6.68 16.10
N TYR A 52 31.78 6.67 16.84
CA TYR A 52 32.77 7.73 16.86
C TYR A 52 34.13 7.20 16.39
N HIS A 53 34.95 8.09 15.83
CA HIS A 53 36.33 7.81 15.54
C HIS A 53 37.24 8.80 16.27
N GLU A 54 38.47 8.40 16.64
CA GLU A 54 39.39 9.20 17.41
C GLU A 54 39.82 10.53 16.76
N ASN A 55 39.70 10.63 15.41
CA ASN A 55 39.93 11.88 14.68
C ASN A 55 38.77 12.87 14.81
N GLY A 56 37.69 12.53 15.55
CA GLY A 56 36.49 13.34 15.75
C GLY A 56 35.40 13.15 14.68
N SER A 57 35.47 12.10 13.85
CA SER A 57 34.37 11.67 13.00
C SER A 57 33.30 11.02 13.83
N GLU A 58 32.04 11.15 13.36
CA GLU A 58 30.88 10.53 14.02
C GLU A 58 29.82 10.10 13.01
N PHE A 59 29.10 9.03 13.36
CA PHE A 59 27.87 8.60 12.73
C PHE A 59 26.74 8.70 13.73
N THR A 60 25.72 9.51 13.41
CA THR A 60 24.52 9.71 14.22
C THR A 60 23.31 9.19 13.45
N PHE A 61 22.36 8.51 14.12
CA PHE A 61 21.30 7.76 13.50
C PHE A 61 19.93 8.21 13.98
N TYR A 62 19.05 8.69 13.06
CA TYR A 62 17.70 9.17 13.37
C TYR A 62 16.64 8.59 12.44
N GLY A 63 15.47 8.27 13.01
CA GLY A 63 14.24 8.05 12.27
C GLY A 63 13.43 9.35 12.21
N ILE A 64 13.18 9.87 11.01
CA ILE A 64 12.51 11.19 10.83
C ILE A 64 11.07 11.21 11.35
N GLU A 65 10.36 10.09 11.32
CA GLU A 65 8.94 10.03 11.69
C GLU A 65 8.64 10.52 13.13
N ARG A 66 9.60 10.32 14.05
CA ARG A 66 9.43 10.67 15.47
C ARG A 66 10.42 11.70 16.00
N ASN A 67 11.47 11.99 15.26
CA ASN A 67 12.60 12.82 15.75
C ASN A 67 12.82 14.07 14.88
N ALA A 68 11.76 14.56 14.22
CA ALA A 68 11.86 15.70 13.32
C ALA A 68 12.45 16.96 13.99
N ASP A 69 12.10 17.23 15.25
CA ASP A 69 12.59 18.42 15.98
C ASP A 69 14.03 18.28 16.43
N GLU A 70 14.47 17.07 16.81
CA GLU A 70 15.88 16.79 17.13
C GLU A 70 16.76 16.96 15.89
N ILE A 71 16.30 16.49 14.73
CA ILE A 71 17.00 16.60 13.46
C ILE A 71 17.13 18.07 13.04
N LYS A 72 16.10 18.90 13.22
CA LYS A 72 16.15 20.35 12.93
C LYS A 72 17.24 21.06 13.70
N SER A 73 17.55 20.60 14.92
CA SER A 73 18.61 21.17 15.76
C SER A 73 20.00 20.63 15.45
N TYR A 74 20.12 19.61 14.59
CA TYR A 74 21.41 19.04 14.22
C TYR A 74 22.18 19.97 13.30
N GLU A 75 23.37 20.37 13.72
CA GLU A 75 24.23 21.29 12.98
C GLU A 75 25.58 20.68 12.61
N GLY A 76 26.13 21.12 11.49
CA GLY A 76 27.49 20.79 11.09
C GLY A 76 27.68 19.40 10.51
N ALA A 77 26.64 18.78 9.96
CA ALA A 77 26.78 17.57 9.17
C ALA A 77 27.61 17.83 7.90
N ASP A 78 28.56 16.96 7.64
CA ASP A 78 29.31 16.91 6.38
C ASP A 78 28.55 16.09 5.34
N VAL A 79 27.91 15.01 5.79
CA VAL A 79 27.12 14.12 4.94
C VAL A 79 25.78 13.82 5.60
N LEU A 80 24.70 14.07 4.88
CA LEU A 80 23.37 13.56 5.17
C LEU A 80 23.17 12.27 4.35
N TRP A 81 23.09 11.13 5.03
CA TRP A 81 22.83 9.84 4.36
C TRP A 81 21.39 9.41 4.59
N LEU A 82 20.60 9.43 3.52
CA LEU A 82 19.21 8.97 3.48
C LEU A 82 19.17 7.53 3.00
N GLU A 83 18.80 6.61 3.89
CA GLU A 83 18.73 5.18 3.61
C GLU A 83 17.28 4.72 3.45
N GLU A 84 17.03 3.82 2.49
CA GLU A 84 15.67 3.42 2.07
C GLU A 84 14.76 4.64 1.81
N ALA A 85 15.31 5.61 1.11
CA ALA A 85 14.70 6.92 0.95
C ALA A 85 13.40 6.93 0.11
N HIS A 86 13.04 5.83 -0.57
CA HIS A 86 11.80 5.75 -1.35
C HIS A 86 10.56 6.14 -0.54
N SER A 87 10.55 5.88 0.77
CA SER A 87 9.42 6.14 1.64
C SER A 87 9.36 7.56 2.22
N LEU A 88 10.36 8.41 1.97
CA LEU A 88 10.39 9.79 2.47
C LEU A 88 9.42 10.68 1.70
N THR A 89 8.62 11.45 2.45
CA THR A 89 7.73 12.46 1.86
C THR A 89 8.49 13.75 1.57
N LYS A 90 7.86 14.63 0.78
CA LYS A 90 8.39 15.96 0.49
C LYS A 90 8.61 16.77 1.77
N GLU A 91 7.63 16.76 2.65
CA GLU A 91 7.66 17.48 3.93
C GLU A 91 8.79 16.99 4.84
N GLN A 92 9.02 15.67 4.89
CA GLN A 92 10.13 15.09 5.65
C GLN A 92 11.48 15.49 5.06
N TYR A 93 11.62 15.49 3.74
CA TYR A 93 12.85 15.95 3.09
C TYR A 93 13.11 17.45 3.34
N GLU A 94 12.10 18.29 3.30
CA GLU A 94 12.21 19.73 3.59
C GLU A 94 12.64 20.03 5.04
N ILE A 95 12.44 19.10 5.97
CA ILE A 95 13.01 19.17 7.33
C ILE A 95 14.50 18.84 7.33
N LEU A 96 14.93 17.90 6.50
CA LEU A 96 16.30 17.40 6.45
C LEU A 96 17.26 18.31 5.66
N GLU A 97 16.80 18.82 4.53
CA GLU A 97 17.63 19.64 3.61
C GLU A 97 18.32 20.82 4.31
N PRO A 98 17.68 21.58 5.23
CA PRO A 98 18.32 22.67 5.93
C PRO A 98 19.43 22.27 6.94
N THR A 99 19.56 20.98 7.28
CA THR A 99 20.66 20.50 8.14
C THR A 99 22.01 20.51 7.41
N ILE A 100 21.98 20.54 6.08
CA ILE A 100 23.16 20.55 5.20
C ILE A 100 23.48 21.98 4.80
N ARG A 101 24.26 22.68 5.65
CA ARG A 101 24.61 24.11 5.48
C ARG A 101 26.11 24.33 5.32
N LYS A 102 26.92 23.34 5.61
CA LYS A 102 28.35 23.46 5.58
C LYS A 102 28.85 23.44 4.14
N GLN A 103 29.83 24.30 3.82
CA GLN A 103 30.46 24.31 2.52
C GLN A 103 31.10 22.94 2.22
N GLY A 104 30.77 22.37 1.05
CA GLY A 104 31.26 21.06 0.64
C GLY A 104 30.54 19.88 1.27
N SER A 105 29.43 20.11 2.00
CA SER A 105 28.59 19.02 2.49
C SER A 105 27.79 18.35 1.38
N GLU A 106 27.48 17.07 1.57
CA GLU A 106 26.84 16.22 0.56
C GLU A 106 25.56 15.55 1.10
N ILE A 107 24.65 15.22 0.18
CA ILE A 107 23.49 14.38 0.47
C ILE A 107 23.67 13.06 -0.28
N TRP A 108 23.75 11.96 0.45
CA TRP A 108 23.82 10.61 -0.09
C TRP A 108 22.45 9.94 0.05
N ILE A 109 21.94 9.39 -1.04
CA ILE A 109 20.61 8.79 -1.08
C ILE A 109 20.73 7.38 -1.63
N SER A 110 20.29 6.40 -0.84
CA SER A 110 20.18 5.00 -1.26
C SER A 110 18.74 4.51 -1.12
N PHE A 111 18.23 3.88 -2.18
CA PHE A 111 16.87 3.33 -2.16
C PHE A 111 16.64 2.33 -3.30
N ASN A 112 15.72 1.41 -3.08
CA ASN A 112 15.10 0.63 -4.13
C ASN A 112 13.87 1.40 -4.63
N PRO A 113 13.72 1.66 -5.94
CA PRO A 113 12.56 2.37 -6.46
C PRO A 113 11.27 1.61 -6.16
N ARG A 114 10.21 2.33 -5.76
CA ARG A 114 8.89 1.75 -5.51
C ARG A 114 7.89 2.23 -6.55
N LEU A 115 7.54 3.51 -6.53
CA LEU A 115 6.56 4.11 -7.45
C LEU A 115 7.20 5.23 -8.26
N ILE A 116 6.71 5.41 -9.48
CA ILE A 116 7.09 6.54 -10.32
C ILE A 116 6.74 7.88 -9.63
N SER A 117 5.62 7.94 -8.90
CA SER A 117 5.17 9.14 -8.18
C SER A 117 5.90 9.42 -6.87
N ASP A 118 6.74 8.50 -6.38
CA ASP A 118 7.48 8.72 -5.13
C ASP A 118 8.33 10.00 -5.21
N PHE A 119 8.25 10.84 -4.18
CA PHE A 119 8.91 12.16 -4.15
C PHE A 119 10.42 12.08 -4.45
N ILE A 120 11.12 11.10 -3.86
CA ILE A 120 12.56 10.90 -4.06
C ILE A 120 12.86 10.52 -5.51
N TRP A 121 12.04 9.64 -6.12
CA TRP A 121 12.19 9.29 -7.53
C TRP A 121 12.01 10.52 -8.43
N GLN A 122 10.94 11.29 -8.22
CA GLN A 122 10.65 12.49 -9.02
C GLN A 122 11.73 13.55 -8.87
N LYS A 123 12.21 13.81 -7.64
CA LYS A 123 13.18 14.88 -7.37
C LYS A 123 14.60 14.53 -7.83
N PHE A 124 15.03 13.27 -7.65
CA PHE A 124 16.44 12.90 -7.81
C PHE A 124 16.75 12.05 -9.04
N ILE A 125 15.75 11.36 -9.62
CA ILE A 125 15.94 10.55 -10.82
C ILE A 125 15.32 11.22 -12.04
N VAL A 126 14.07 11.69 -11.97
CA VAL A 126 13.37 12.33 -13.09
C VAL A 126 13.85 13.76 -13.28
N ASN A 127 13.98 14.53 -12.20
CA ASN A 127 14.39 15.95 -12.21
C ASN A 127 15.60 16.18 -11.27
N PRO A 128 16.76 15.58 -11.55
CA PRO A 128 17.90 15.63 -10.63
C PRO A 128 18.42 17.06 -10.47
N PRO A 129 18.75 17.49 -9.25
CA PRO A 129 19.43 18.73 -8.99
C PRO A 129 20.75 18.82 -9.77
N LYS A 130 21.14 20.02 -10.17
CA LYS A 130 22.41 20.25 -10.89
C LYS A 130 23.58 19.79 -10.04
N GLY A 131 24.48 18.97 -10.62
CA GLY A 131 25.65 18.41 -9.94
C GLY A 131 25.40 17.07 -9.23
N SER A 132 24.18 16.50 -9.34
CA SER A 132 23.91 15.16 -8.83
C SER A 132 24.68 14.09 -9.60
N ILE A 133 25.17 13.08 -8.88
CA ILE A 133 25.74 11.85 -9.45
C ILE A 133 24.74 10.74 -9.17
N ILE A 134 24.21 10.12 -10.25
CA ILE A 134 23.23 9.04 -10.15
C ILE A 134 23.88 7.76 -10.64
N ARG A 135 23.75 6.70 -9.86
CA ARG A 135 24.18 5.37 -10.24
C ARG A 135 23.08 4.37 -9.96
N HIS A 136 22.68 3.66 -10.98
CA HIS A 136 21.81 2.50 -10.89
C HIS A 136 22.69 1.25 -10.79
N ILE A 137 22.41 0.40 -9.80
CA ILE A 137 23.15 -0.84 -9.56
C ILE A 137 22.12 -1.97 -9.44
N ASN A 138 22.27 -2.97 -10.31
CA ASN A 138 21.39 -4.13 -10.33
C ASN A 138 22.09 -5.38 -9.79
N TYR A 139 21.32 -6.46 -9.67
CA TYR A 139 21.81 -7.74 -9.16
C TYR A 139 22.96 -8.33 -10.01
N ASP A 140 22.97 -8.10 -11.31
CA ASP A 140 23.97 -8.60 -12.25
C ASP A 140 25.36 -7.96 -12.06
N GLU A 141 25.44 -6.81 -11.38
CA GLU A 141 26.69 -6.19 -10.95
C GLU A 141 27.21 -6.76 -9.62
N ASN A 142 26.45 -7.63 -8.93
CA ASN A 142 26.85 -8.21 -7.64
C ASN A 142 27.56 -9.56 -7.83
N PRO A 143 28.91 -9.63 -7.69
CA PRO A 143 29.66 -10.86 -7.89
C PRO A 143 29.48 -11.90 -6.77
N TYR A 144 28.76 -11.56 -5.70
CA TYR A 144 28.60 -12.42 -4.52
C TYR A 144 27.22 -13.08 -4.43
N LEU A 145 26.43 -13.05 -5.50
CA LEU A 145 25.14 -13.73 -5.51
C LEU A 145 25.28 -15.24 -5.44
N SER A 146 24.47 -15.87 -4.58
CA SER A 146 24.43 -17.33 -4.50
C SER A 146 23.72 -17.94 -5.73
N ASN A 147 24.09 -19.17 -6.09
CA ASN A 147 23.42 -19.92 -7.16
C ASN A 147 21.90 -20.07 -6.89
N THR A 148 21.50 -20.19 -5.64
CA THR A 148 20.08 -20.25 -5.25
C THR A 148 19.36 -18.96 -5.61
N MET A 149 19.97 -17.78 -5.33
CA MET A 149 19.38 -16.51 -5.68
C MET A 149 19.29 -16.31 -7.20
N LEU A 150 20.35 -16.68 -7.95
CA LEU A 150 20.35 -16.61 -9.42
C LEU A 150 19.22 -17.44 -10.01
N LYS A 151 19.00 -18.67 -9.50
CA LYS A 151 17.88 -19.52 -9.92
C LYS A 151 16.52 -18.89 -9.63
N THR A 152 16.34 -18.32 -8.43
CA THR A 152 15.09 -17.62 -8.05
C THR A 152 14.83 -16.41 -8.95
N ILE A 153 15.87 -15.67 -9.34
CA ILE A 153 15.76 -14.52 -10.25
C ILE A 153 15.29 -14.99 -11.63
N GLU A 154 15.88 -16.06 -12.17
CA GLU A 154 15.50 -16.59 -13.47
C GLU A 154 14.07 -17.15 -13.48
N GLU A 155 13.70 -17.91 -12.44
CA GLU A 155 12.32 -18.38 -12.25
C GLU A 155 11.31 -17.22 -12.17
N THR A 156 11.68 -16.13 -11.47
CA THR A 156 10.82 -14.94 -11.40
C THR A 156 10.69 -14.26 -12.75
N LYS A 157 11.79 -14.16 -13.50
CA LYS A 157 11.82 -13.57 -14.84
C LYS A 157 10.92 -14.32 -15.83
N GLU A 158 10.90 -15.66 -15.75
CA GLU A 158 10.06 -16.50 -16.60
C GLU A 158 8.56 -16.44 -16.20
N GLN A 159 8.27 -16.38 -14.89
CA GLN A 159 6.91 -16.50 -14.37
C GLN A 159 6.19 -15.14 -14.24
N ASP A 160 6.94 -14.09 -13.91
CA ASP A 160 6.41 -12.75 -13.63
C ASP A 160 7.46 -11.69 -14.02
N PHE A 161 7.50 -11.37 -15.30
CA PHE A 161 8.49 -10.46 -15.87
C PHE A 161 8.38 -9.04 -15.28
N GLU A 162 7.17 -8.56 -14.97
CA GLU A 162 6.94 -7.26 -14.35
C GLU A 162 7.55 -7.20 -12.94
N ARG A 163 7.34 -8.25 -12.14
CA ARG A 163 7.97 -8.39 -10.83
C ARG A 163 9.49 -8.48 -10.93
N TYR A 164 10.03 -9.20 -11.92
CA TYR A 164 11.46 -9.26 -12.18
C TYR A 164 12.03 -7.87 -12.47
N GLU A 165 11.40 -7.10 -13.37
CA GLU A 165 11.83 -5.73 -13.67
C GLU A 165 11.79 -4.83 -12.41
N HIS A 166 10.74 -4.94 -11.60
CA HIS A 166 10.61 -4.14 -10.40
C HIS A 166 11.63 -4.53 -9.33
N VAL A 167 11.66 -5.81 -8.94
CA VAL A 167 12.43 -6.28 -7.76
C VAL A 167 13.92 -6.38 -8.06
N TYR A 168 14.29 -6.86 -9.24
CA TYR A 168 15.69 -7.17 -9.56
C TYR A 168 16.35 -6.17 -10.50
N MET A 169 15.56 -5.50 -11.35
CA MET A 169 16.09 -4.47 -12.26
C MET A 169 15.84 -3.05 -11.75
N GLY A 170 15.18 -2.89 -10.57
CA GLY A 170 14.95 -1.58 -9.95
C GLY A 170 14.06 -0.64 -10.76
N LYS A 171 13.13 -1.18 -11.56
CA LYS A 171 12.16 -0.37 -12.31
C LYS A 171 11.03 0.04 -11.37
N PRO A 172 10.71 1.34 -11.23
CA PRO A 172 9.59 1.75 -10.40
C PRO A 172 8.27 1.30 -11.03
N LEU A 173 7.32 0.94 -10.17
CA LEU A 173 5.95 0.64 -10.61
C LEU A 173 5.22 1.93 -10.99
N SER A 174 4.34 1.87 -11.99
CA SER A 174 3.39 2.94 -12.25
C SER A 174 2.36 3.03 -11.11
N ASP A 175 1.71 4.19 -10.95
CA ASP A 175 0.64 4.33 -9.95
C ASP A 175 -0.52 3.38 -10.24
N ASP A 176 -0.80 3.08 -11.51
CA ASP A 176 -1.81 2.11 -11.92
C ASP A 176 -1.47 0.67 -11.53
N GLU A 177 -0.20 0.32 -11.46
CA GLU A 177 0.26 -1.01 -11.03
C GLU A 177 0.14 -1.21 -9.51
N ASN A 178 0.09 -0.13 -8.75
CA ASN A 178 -0.06 -0.15 -7.30
C ASN A 178 -1.51 -0.14 -6.81
N VAL A 179 -2.47 0.11 -7.67
CA VAL A 179 -3.88 0.05 -7.28
C VAL A 179 -4.32 -1.41 -7.09
N VAL A 180 -5.24 -1.64 -6.15
CA VAL A 180 -5.86 -2.95 -5.96
C VAL A 180 -6.78 -3.27 -7.15
N ILE A 181 -7.47 -2.23 -7.68
CA ILE A 181 -8.42 -2.34 -8.79
C ILE A 181 -8.03 -1.32 -9.86
N LYS A 182 -7.71 -1.78 -11.07
CA LYS A 182 -7.42 -0.91 -12.22
C LYS A 182 -8.71 -0.31 -12.78
N ARG A 183 -8.66 0.96 -13.19
CA ARG A 183 -9.80 1.64 -13.80
C ARG A 183 -10.34 0.90 -15.02
N SER A 184 -9.46 0.38 -15.89
CA SER A 184 -9.84 -0.40 -17.06
C SER A 184 -10.64 -1.66 -16.73
N TRP A 185 -10.43 -2.29 -15.57
CA TRP A 185 -11.21 -3.44 -15.13
C TRP A 185 -12.62 -3.04 -14.73
N VAL A 186 -12.78 -1.89 -14.05
CA VAL A 186 -14.10 -1.36 -13.65
C VAL A 186 -14.88 -0.95 -14.90
N GLU A 187 -14.25 -0.24 -15.83
CA GLU A 187 -14.87 0.18 -17.10
C GLU A 187 -15.32 -1.00 -17.95
N ALA A 188 -14.56 -2.08 -18.00
CA ALA A 188 -14.93 -3.32 -18.66
C ALA A 188 -16.17 -4.00 -18.01
N ALA A 189 -16.36 -3.84 -16.72
CA ALA A 189 -17.50 -4.41 -15.99
C ALA A 189 -18.80 -3.61 -16.17
N ILE A 190 -18.75 -2.39 -16.73
CA ILE A 190 -19.96 -1.58 -16.96
C ILE A 190 -20.84 -2.27 -17.99
N ASP A 191 -22.08 -2.56 -17.60
CA ASP A 191 -23.10 -3.24 -18.40
C ASP A 191 -22.64 -4.58 -19.00
N PHE A 192 -21.67 -5.23 -18.35
CA PHE A 192 -21.17 -6.52 -18.82
C PHE A 192 -22.29 -7.58 -18.90
N HIS A 193 -23.23 -7.57 -17.94
CA HIS A 193 -24.38 -8.49 -17.91
C HIS A 193 -25.29 -8.40 -19.15
N LEU A 194 -25.27 -7.29 -19.89
CA LEU A 194 -26.00 -7.14 -21.15
C LEU A 194 -25.28 -7.81 -22.33
N LYS A 195 -24.02 -8.17 -22.17
CA LYS A 195 -23.15 -8.78 -23.19
C LYS A 195 -22.82 -10.24 -22.89
N TYR A 196 -23.12 -10.70 -21.68
CA TYR A 196 -22.84 -12.05 -21.25
C TYR A 196 -24.00 -12.98 -21.52
N ASP A 197 -23.75 -14.10 -22.21
CA ASP A 197 -24.80 -15.06 -22.62
C ASP A 197 -25.31 -15.94 -21.46
N GLY A 198 -24.65 -15.88 -20.28
CA GLY A 198 -25.02 -16.66 -19.10
C GLY A 198 -25.87 -15.88 -18.10
N GLU A 199 -26.39 -16.57 -17.09
CA GLU A 199 -27.18 -15.97 -16.00
C GLU A 199 -26.27 -15.40 -14.92
N MET A 200 -26.32 -14.09 -14.67
CA MET A 200 -25.59 -13.39 -13.62
C MET A 200 -26.47 -12.96 -12.43
N LYS A 201 -27.81 -13.03 -12.58
CA LYS A 201 -28.75 -12.72 -11.50
C LYS A 201 -28.75 -13.81 -10.45
N GLY A 202 -29.10 -13.45 -9.23
CA GLY A 202 -29.14 -14.39 -8.11
C GLY A 202 -29.75 -13.77 -6.87
N GLN A 203 -29.24 -14.15 -5.70
CA GLN A 203 -29.69 -13.56 -4.43
C GLN A 203 -29.43 -12.05 -4.42
N VAL A 204 -30.45 -11.28 -4.00
CA VAL A 204 -30.30 -9.84 -3.79
C VAL A 204 -29.62 -9.60 -2.43
N VAL A 205 -28.56 -8.81 -2.44
CA VAL A 205 -27.81 -8.41 -1.24
C VAL A 205 -27.63 -6.91 -1.23
N LEU A 206 -27.91 -6.30 -0.08
CA LEU A 206 -27.66 -4.88 0.18
C LEU A 206 -26.45 -4.76 1.11
N GLY A 207 -25.35 -4.25 0.61
CA GLY A 207 -24.20 -3.85 1.43
C GLY A 207 -24.45 -2.47 2.02
N TYR A 208 -24.47 -2.35 3.35
CA TYR A 208 -24.76 -1.10 4.04
C TYR A 208 -23.57 -0.62 4.85
N ASP A 209 -23.00 0.50 4.47
CA ASP A 209 -21.99 1.24 5.21
C ASP A 209 -22.69 2.26 6.11
N VAL A 210 -22.47 2.14 7.42
CA VAL A 210 -23.22 2.86 8.46
C VAL A 210 -22.44 4.09 8.90
N ALA A 211 -23.01 5.28 8.71
CA ALA A 211 -22.47 6.51 9.23
C ALA A 211 -23.49 7.23 10.15
N ASP A 212 -22.98 7.94 11.15
CA ASP A 212 -23.74 8.83 12.06
C ASP A 212 -23.71 10.27 11.55
N SER A 213 -24.01 11.21 12.41
CA SER A 213 -23.83 12.64 12.16
C SER A 213 -22.35 12.98 11.95
N GLY A 214 -22.04 13.81 10.95
CA GLY A 214 -20.66 14.21 10.65
C GLY A 214 -20.42 14.38 9.15
N ALA A 215 -19.16 14.29 8.73
CA ALA A 215 -18.77 14.39 7.33
C ALA A 215 -19.03 13.09 6.54
N ASP A 216 -19.04 11.94 7.24
CA ASP A 216 -19.24 10.64 6.62
C ASP A 216 -20.70 10.42 6.23
N LYS A 217 -20.92 9.71 5.13
CA LYS A 217 -22.25 9.41 4.61
C LYS A 217 -22.57 7.94 4.81
N ASN A 218 -23.86 7.67 5.05
CA ASN A 218 -24.38 6.32 4.89
C ASN A 218 -24.37 5.95 3.40
N ALA A 219 -23.97 4.73 3.07
CA ALA A 219 -23.99 4.23 1.70
C ALA A 219 -24.61 2.85 1.61
N VAL A 220 -25.32 2.60 0.50
CA VAL A 220 -25.87 1.29 0.18
C VAL A 220 -25.50 0.90 -1.24
N THR A 221 -24.97 -0.32 -1.38
CA THR A 221 -24.76 -0.98 -2.66
C THR A 221 -25.69 -2.17 -2.77
N VAL A 222 -26.47 -2.24 -3.84
CA VAL A 222 -27.39 -3.35 -4.13
C VAL A 222 -26.78 -4.25 -5.19
N CYS A 223 -26.67 -5.53 -4.87
CA CYS A 223 -26.23 -6.56 -5.80
C CYS A 223 -27.37 -7.55 -6.07
N ASN A 224 -27.58 -7.93 -7.32
CA ASN A 224 -28.44 -9.03 -7.72
C ASN A 224 -27.56 -10.13 -8.34
N GLY A 225 -27.22 -11.14 -7.56
CA GLY A 225 -26.18 -12.08 -7.93
C GLY A 225 -24.82 -11.40 -8.10
N SER A 226 -24.26 -11.48 -9.30
CA SER A 226 -22.98 -10.85 -9.67
C SER A 226 -23.15 -9.46 -10.33
N ILE A 227 -24.34 -8.86 -10.28
CA ILE A 227 -24.63 -7.56 -10.89
C ILE A 227 -24.82 -6.52 -9.78
N VAL A 228 -24.02 -5.46 -9.77
CA VAL A 228 -24.24 -4.26 -8.97
C VAL A 228 -25.28 -3.41 -9.69
N THR A 229 -26.49 -3.31 -9.12
CA THR A 229 -27.64 -2.66 -9.75
C THR A 229 -27.88 -1.25 -9.25
N GLU A 230 -27.58 -0.96 -8.00
CA GLU A 230 -27.77 0.35 -7.37
C GLU A 230 -26.61 0.66 -6.43
N CYS A 231 -26.23 1.93 -6.38
CA CYS A 231 -25.35 2.49 -5.35
C CYS A 231 -25.81 3.90 -5.01
N TYR A 232 -26.10 4.17 -3.76
CA TYR A 232 -26.57 5.50 -3.32
C TYR A 232 -26.11 5.81 -1.91
N GLU A 233 -25.97 7.09 -1.62
CA GLU A 233 -25.50 7.62 -0.37
C GLU A 233 -26.42 8.73 0.19
N TRP A 234 -26.36 8.96 1.48
CA TRP A 234 -27.06 10.08 2.12
C TRP A 234 -26.40 10.50 3.42
N GLN A 235 -26.53 11.76 3.75
CA GLN A 235 -26.05 12.29 5.03
C GLN A 235 -26.96 11.83 6.16
N GLY A 236 -26.41 11.24 7.22
CA GLY A 236 -27.10 11.00 8.48
C GLY A 236 -27.25 12.30 9.29
N GLY A 237 -28.37 12.51 9.94
CA GLY A 237 -28.55 13.55 10.94
C GLY A 237 -28.23 13.03 12.34
N GLU A 238 -28.05 13.95 13.30
CA GLU A 238 -27.88 13.61 14.71
C GLU A 238 -29.05 12.74 15.22
N ASN A 239 -28.75 11.60 15.85
CA ASN A 239 -29.74 10.64 16.34
C ASN A 239 -30.61 9.95 15.25
N GLU A 240 -30.16 9.93 14.01
CA GLU A 240 -30.93 9.36 12.88
C GLU A 240 -30.51 7.94 12.45
N LEU A 241 -29.62 7.29 13.19
CA LEU A 241 -29.18 5.91 12.89
C LEU A 241 -30.34 4.93 12.67
N LYS A 242 -31.42 5.05 13.50
CA LYS A 242 -32.62 4.23 13.33
C LYS A 242 -33.34 4.52 12.02
N LYS A 243 -33.45 5.79 11.61
CA LYS A 243 -34.10 6.17 10.34
C LYS A 243 -33.28 5.64 9.16
N SER A 244 -31.95 5.74 9.23
CA SER A 244 -31.04 5.19 8.22
C SER A 244 -31.18 3.67 8.10
N ALA A 245 -31.20 2.94 9.21
CA ALA A 245 -31.43 1.49 9.23
C ALA A 245 -32.80 1.12 8.68
N ASP A 246 -33.87 1.87 9.04
CA ASP A 246 -35.23 1.66 8.49
C ASP A 246 -35.31 1.92 6.98
N LYS A 247 -34.60 2.91 6.46
CA LYS A 247 -34.51 3.17 5.02
C LYS A 247 -33.95 1.95 4.29
N VAL A 248 -32.84 1.38 4.78
CA VAL A 248 -32.22 0.18 4.19
C VAL A 248 -33.11 -1.05 4.33
N ARG A 249 -33.78 -1.21 5.49
CA ARG A 249 -34.76 -2.27 5.73
C ARG A 249 -35.90 -2.23 4.71
N HIS A 250 -36.49 -1.06 4.45
CA HIS A 250 -37.56 -0.91 3.46
C HIS A 250 -37.07 -1.25 2.03
N ALA A 251 -35.87 -0.83 1.67
CA ALA A 251 -35.28 -1.23 0.39
C ALA A 251 -35.09 -2.76 0.30
N ALA A 252 -34.57 -3.40 1.34
CA ALA A 252 -34.41 -4.85 1.39
C ALA A 252 -35.75 -5.59 1.29
N LEU A 253 -36.80 -5.16 1.98
CA LEU A 253 -38.12 -5.73 1.89
C LEU A 253 -38.71 -5.59 0.48
N LYS A 254 -38.56 -4.42 -0.16
CA LYS A 254 -39.03 -4.18 -1.52
C LYS A 254 -38.34 -5.07 -2.55
N LEU A 255 -37.05 -5.31 -2.37
CA LEU A 255 -36.22 -6.07 -3.31
C LEU A 255 -36.14 -7.57 -2.98
N GLY A 256 -36.70 -8.01 -1.85
CA GLY A 256 -36.53 -9.38 -1.35
C GLY A 256 -35.08 -9.73 -1.02
N GLY A 257 -34.33 -8.74 -0.50
CA GLY A 257 -32.87 -8.83 -0.33
C GLY A 257 -32.41 -9.00 1.12
N ARG A 258 -31.22 -9.53 1.27
CA ARG A 258 -30.48 -9.64 2.54
C ARG A 258 -29.63 -8.40 2.80
N ILE A 259 -29.54 -7.95 4.05
CA ILE A 259 -28.68 -6.84 4.45
C ILE A 259 -27.35 -7.37 5.02
N ILE A 260 -26.24 -6.89 4.47
CA ILE A 260 -24.88 -7.05 5.07
C ILE A 260 -24.43 -5.64 5.47
N TYR A 261 -24.20 -5.41 6.76
CA TYR A 261 -23.84 -4.07 7.26
C TYR A 261 -22.47 -4.06 7.95
N ASP A 262 -21.75 -2.94 7.91
CA ASP A 262 -20.54 -2.78 8.73
C ASP A 262 -20.92 -2.80 10.21
N SER A 263 -20.38 -3.77 10.94
CA SER A 263 -20.72 -4.04 12.34
C SER A 263 -19.72 -3.45 13.33
N ILE A 264 -18.82 -2.56 12.88
CA ILE A 264 -17.81 -1.91 13.72
C ILE A 264 -18.25 -0.46 14.03
N GLY A 265 -17.83 0.04 15.19
CA GLY A 265 -18.07 1.42 15.58
C GLY A 265 -19.56 1.77 15.59
N VAL A 266 -19.95 2.75 14.78
CA VAL A 266 -21.33 3.24 14.68
C VAL A 266 -22.31 2.14 14.28
N GLY A 267 -21.89 1.20 13.43
CA GLY A 267 -22.74 0.09 12.96
C GLY A 267 -23.02 -1.01 13.98
N ALA A 268 -22.37 -1.02 15.15
CA ALA A 268 -22.46 -2.11 16.13
C ALA A 268 -23.90 -2.44 16.58
N HIS A 269 -24.79 -1.46 16.61
CA HIS A 269 -26.18 -1.62 17.02
C HIS A 269 -27.19 -1.82 15.86
N THR A 270 -26.73 -1.78 14.62
CA THR A 270 -27.61 -1.88 13.44
C THR A 270 -28.40 -3.20 13.41
N GLY A 271 -27.75 -4.31 13.74
CA GLY A 271 -28.42 -5.62 13.80
C GLY A 271 -29.57 -5.67 14.80
N SER A 272 -29.38 -5.15 16.01
CA SER A 272 -30.46 -5.08 17.03
C SER A 272 -31.60 -4.16 16.61
N THR A 273 -31.29 -3.07 15.90
CA THR A 273 -32.30 -2.15 15.32
C THR A 273 -33.12 -2.85 14.25
N LEU A 274 -32.50 -3.56 13.31
CA LEU A 274 -33.20 -4.32 12.27
C LEU A 274 -34.05 -5.43 12.86
N GLN A 275 -33.54 -6.18 13.83
CA GLN A 275 -34.27 -7.23 14.52
C GLN A 275 -35.48 -6.69 15.29
N GLY A 276 -35.31 -5.58 16.02
CA GLY A 276 -36.38 -4.91 16.72
C GLY A 276 -37.49 -4.36 15.81
N ALA A 277 -37.15 -4.09 14.53
CA ALA A 277 -38.08 -3.72 13.48
C ALA A 277 -38.66 -4.94 12.72
N GLY A 278 -38.45 -6.16 13.19
CA GLY A 278 -38.98 -7.41 12.63
C GLY A 278 -38.28 -7.89 11.34
N PHE A 279 -37.09 -7.38 11.03
CA PHE A 279 -36.29 -7.86 9.89
C PHE A 279 -35.16 -8.74 10.40
N ASN A 280 -35.08 -9.99 9.90
CA ASN A 280 -34.14 -11.02 10.39
C ASN A 280 -33.14 -11.52 9.34
N ASP A 281 -33.27 -11.14 8.07
CA ASP A 281 -32.33 -11.57 7.02
C ASP A 281 -31.17 -10.55 6.87
N PHE A 282 -30.33 -10.54 7.88
CA PHE A 282 -29.14 -9.69 7.88
C PHE A 282 -27.92 -10.40 8.48
N ALA A 283 -26.73 -9.87 8.21
CA ALA A 283 -25.50 -10.25 8.87
C ALA A 283 -24.54 -9.05 9.03
N GLY A 284 -23.78 -9.05 10.12
CA GLY A 284 -22.71 -8.08 10.33
C GLY A 284 -21.43 -8.45 9.60
N PHE A 285 -20.79 -7.48 8.97
CA PHE A 285 -19.46 -7.57 8.41
C PHE A 285 -18.47 -6.84 9.33
N ASN A 286 -17.57 -7.59 9.97
CA ASN A 286 -16.52 -7.00 10.80
C ASN A 286 -15.28 -6.79 9.95
N ALA A 287 -15.05 -5.56 9.44
CA ALA A 287 -13.96 -5.21 8.54
C ALA A 287 -12.55 -5.51 9.13
N GLY A 288 -12.38 -5.40 10.47
CA GLY A 288 -11.14 -5.76 11.18
C GLY A 288 -11.02 -7.24 11.54
N GLY A 289 -12.02 -8.06 11.17
CA GLY A 289 -12.10 -9.46 11.51
C GLY A 289 -11.02 -10.33 10.87
N LYS A 290 -10.91 -11.57 11.37
CA LYS A 290 -9.96 -12.54 10.84
C LYS A 290 -10.31 -12.93 9.40
N VAL A 291 -9.27 -13.17 8.61
CA VAL A 291 -9.36 -13.70 7.24
C VAL A 291 -10.21 -14.97 7.19
N GLN A 292 -11.15 -15.05 6.25
CA GLN A 292 -11.98 -16.21 6.04
C GLN A 292 -11.20 -17.31 5.30
N ARG A 293 -11.51 -18.58 5.59
CA ARG A 293 -10.83 -19.75 5.00
C ARG A 293 -9.29 -19.63 5.08
N PRO A 294 -8.71 -19.43 6.27
CA PRO A 294 -7.32 -18.99 6.48
C PRO A 294 -6.27 -19.93 5.89
N THR A 295 -6.60 -21.22 5.72
CA THR A 295 -5.70 -22.27 5.18
C THR A 295 -5.80 -22.42 3.66
N ARG A 296 -6.86 -21.87 3.03
CA ARG A 296 -6.98 -21.88 1.57
C ARG A 296 -5.85 -21.04 0.95
N LYS A 297 -5.32 -21.48 -0.17
CA LYS A 297 -4.30 -20.72 -0.91
C LYS A 297 -4.93 -19.64 -1.78
N TYR A 298 -4.25 -18.51 -1.85
CA TYR A 298 -4.49 -17.40 -2.75
C TYR A 298 -3.13 -17.02 -3.37
N ASN A 299 -3.00 -17.06 -4.69
CA ASN A 299 -1.72 -16.88 -5.38
C ASN A 299 -0.56 -17.71 -4.78
N GLY A 300 -0.85 -18.99 -4.48
CA GLY A 300 0.15 -19.93 -3.93
C GLY A 300 0.39 -19.82 -2.42
N VAL A 301 -0.01 -18.73 -1.76
CA VAL A 301 0.20 -18.45 -0.33
C VAL A 301 -1.09 -18.67 0.46
N LYS A 302 -1.02 -19.10 1.72
CA LYS A 302 -2.22 -19.21 2.57
C LYS A 302 -2.87 -17.85 2.79
N GLN A 303 -4.20 -17.78 2.71
CA GLN A 303 -4.93 -16.52 2.82
C GLN A 303 -4.61 -15.73 4.11
N LYS A 304 -4.41 -16.41 5.24
CA LYS A 304 -3.99 -15.78 6.51
C LYS A 304 -2.60 -15.12 6.46
N GLU A 305 -1.76 -15.54 5.52
CA GLU A 305 -0.41 -15.03 5.32
C GLU A 305 -0.39 -13.94 4.22
N TYR A 306 -1.40 -13.95 3.33
CA TYR A 306 -1.52 -13.01 2.23
C TYR A 306 -2.30 -11.74 2.61
N PHE A 307 -3.38 -11.88 3.39
CA PHE A 307 -4.28 -10.79 3.79
C PHE A 307 -4.12 -10.41 5.26
N SER A 308 -4.03 -9.12 5.56
CA SER A 308 -3.94 -8.63 6.94
C SER A 308 -5.25 -8.81 7.73
N ASN A 309 -6.41 -8.74 7.07
CA ASN A 309 -7.74 -8.86 7.65
C ASN A 309 -8.78 -9.21 6.58
N VAL A 310 -10.05 -9.37 6.99
CA VAL A 310 -11.14 -9.68 6.06
C VAL A 310 -11.48 -8.54 5.12
N LYS A 311 -11.23 -7.27 5.50
CA LYS A 311 -11.42 -6.11 4.62
C LYS A 311 -10.46 -6.17 3.42
N ALA A 312 -9.18 -6.42 3.69
CA ALA A 312 -8.19 -6.61 2.63
C ALA A 312 -8.58 -7.78 1.71
N GLN A 313 -8.98 -8.92 2.31
CA GLN A 313 -9.46 -10.08 1.56
C GLN A 313 -10.66 -9.74 0.66
N ALA A 314 -11.64 -8.99 1.16
CA ALA A 314 -12.82 -8.59 0.40
C ALA A 314 -12.45 -7.69 -0.80
N TRP A 315 -11.57 -6.70 -0.63
CA TRP A 315 -11.08 -5.85 -1.71
C TRP A 315 -10.43 -6.67 -2.83
N TRP A 316 -9.59 -7.63 -2.48
CA TRP A 316 -8.93 -8.48 -3.46
C TRP A 316 -9.90 -9.42 -4.18
N LEU A 317 -10.94 -9.94 -3.49
CA LEU A 317 -11.96 -10.76 -4.14
C LEU A 317 -12.81 -9.95 -5.14
N VAL A 318 -13.09 -8.67 -4.86
CA VAL A 318 -13.74 -7.77 -5.82
C VAL A 318 -12.81 -7.47 -6.99
N ALA A 319 -11.53 -7.21 -6.71
CA ALA A 319 -10.50 -6.98 -7.73
C ALA A 319 -10.37 -8.18 -8.70
N ASP A 320 -10.38 -9.42 -8.17
CA ASP A 320 -10.32 -10.63 -8.97
C ASP A 320 -11.52 -10.73 -9.92
N ARG A 321 -12.73 -10.47 -9.44
CA ARG A 321 -13.94 -10.50 -10.28
C ARG A 321 -13.89 -9.45 -11.39
N LEU A 322 -13.47 -8.23 -11.07
CA LEU A 322 -13.32 -7.16 -12.05
C LEU A 322 -12.24 -7.50 -13.09
N ARG A 323 -11.11 -8.03 -12.66
CA ARG A 323 -10.04 -8.51 -13.54
C ARG A 323 -10.52 -9.65 -14.44
N ASN A 324 -11.24 -10.62 -13.89
CA ASN A 324 -11.76 -11.74 -14.66
C ASN A 324 -12.77 -11.27 -15.72
N THR A 325 -13.61 -10.27 -15.38
CA THR A 325 -14.53 -9.66 -16.36
C THR A 325 -13.77 -8.95 -17.49
N TYR A 326 -12.73 -8.22 -17.15
CA TYR A 326 -11.83 -7.60 -18.13
C TYR A 326 -11.15 -8.67 -19.01
N ASP A 327 -10.61 -9.73 -18.42
CA ASP A 327 -9.94 -10.82 -19.12
C ASP A 327 -10.91 -11.57 -20.06
N PHE A 328 -12.14 -11.78 -19.60
CA PHE A 328 -13.21 -12.34 -20.43
C PHE A 328 -13.48 -11.50 -21.69
N LEU A 329 -13.63 -10.17 -21.53
CA LEU A 329 -13.98 -9.27 -22.63
C LEU A 329 -12.81 -8.94 -23.55
N VAL A 330 -11.65 -8.66 -22.99
CA VAL A 330 -10.50 -8.10 -23.74
C VAL A 330 -9.59 -9.20 -24.25
N ASN A 331 -9.35 -10.23 -23.44
CA ASN A 331 -8.45 -11.33 -23.77
C ASN A 331 -9.21 -12.57 -24.31
N ASN A 332 -10.55 -12.50 -24.44
CA ASN A 332 -11.40 -13.61 -24.89
C ASN A 332 -11.25 -14.90 -24.05
N ASN A 333 -10.94 -14.77 -22.77
CA ASN A 333 -10.84 -15.91 -21.86
C ASN A 333 -12.22 -16.27 -21.30
N ILE A 334 -12.89 -17.22 -21.95
CA ILE A 334 -14.28 -17.63 -21.63
C ILE A 334 -14.38 -18.66 -20.50
N ASN A 335 -13.28 -19.00 -19.83
CA ASN A 335 -13.23 -20.09 -18.83
C ASN A 335 -13.68 -19.65 -17.42
N TYR A 336 -14.50 -18.61 -17.30
CA TYR A 336 -15.03 -18.12 -16.03
C TYR A 336 -16.50 -18.47 -15.85
N HIS A 337 -16.90 -18.87 -14.65
CA HIS A 337 -18.29 -18.97 -14.25
C HIS A 337 -18.87 -17.58 -13.92
N ALA A 338 -20.20 -17.43 -13.99
CA ALA A 338 -20.86 -16.16 -13.66
C ALA A 338 -20.50 -15.63 -12.25
N ASP A 339 -20.25 -16.53 -11.28
CA ASP A 339 -19.84 -16.19 -9.92
C ASP A 339 -18.41 -15.65 -9.81
N ASP A 340 -17.57 -15.90 -10.83
CA ASP A 340 -16.19 -15.39 -10.90
C ASP A 340 -16.12 -14.02 -11.59
N LEU A 341 -17.25 -13.55 -12.13
CA LEU A 341 -17.39 -12.30 -12.87
C LEU A 341 -18.21 -11.27 -12.07
N ILE A 342 -18.17 -10.02 -12.49
CA ILE A 342 -18.99 -8.95 -11.92
C ILE A 342 -19.43 -8.00 -13.03
N SER A 343 -20.63 -7.46 -12.89
CA SER A 343 -21.14 -6.38 -13.74
C SER A 343 -21.59 -5.20 -12.88
N ILE A 344 -21.46 -3.99 -13.41
CA ILE A 344 -21.90 -2.75 -12.77
C ILE A 344 -22.87 -2.07 -13.73
N SER A 345 -24.11 -1.78 -13.28
CA SER A 345 -25.10 -1.09 -14.11
C SER A 345 -24.69 0.35 -14.38
N SER A 346 -24.79 0.79 -15.62
CA SER A 346 -24.62 2.20 -16.00
C SER A 346 -25.75 3.11 -15.47
N ASP A 347 -26.87 2.54 -15.00
CA ASP A 347 -27.98 3.29 -14.40
C ASP A 347 -27.69 3.82 -12.99
N ILE A 348 -26.53 3.44 -12.40
CA ILE A 348 -26.12 3.90 -11.07
C ILE A 348 -25.88 5.41 -11.11
N PRO A 349 -26.59 6.20 -10.29
CA PRO A 349 -26.29 7.63 -10.14
C PRO A 349 -24.84 7.85 -9.69
N ASN A 350 -24.18 8.87 -10.25
CA ASN A 350 -22.79 9.21 -9.92
C ASN A 350 -21.79 8.05 -10.15
N LEU A 351 -21.98 7.26 -11.21
CA LEU A 351 -21.15 6.11 -11.57
C LEU A 351 -19.64 6.46 -11.59
N GLU A 352 -19.28 7.67 -12.04
CA GLU A 352 -17.91 8.13 -12.07
C GLU A 352 -17.29 8.28 -10.66
N SER A 353 -18.08 8.68 -9.66
CA SER A 353 -17.65 8.70 -8.27
C SER A 353 -17.36 7.28 -7.76
N LEU A 354 -18.26 6.33 -8.05
CA LEU A 354 -18.05 4.92 -7.71
C LEU A 354 -16.77 4.35 -8.35
N ILE A 355 -16.54 4.65 -9.64
CA ILE A 355 -15.31 4.22 -10.35
C ILE A 355 -14.07 4.80 -9.65
N SER A 356 -14.09 6.10 -9.33
CA SER A 356 -12.99 6.78 -8.64
C SER A 356 -12.69 6.13 -7.27
N GLU A 357 -13.72 5.86 -6.48
CA GLU A 357 -13.58 5.23 -5.16
C GLU A 357 -13.06 3.79 -5.25
N LEU A 358 -13.57 2.98 -6.18
CA LEU A 358 -13.10 1.62 -6.42
C LEU A 358 -11.62 1.57 -6.82
N THR A 359 -11.11 2.59 -7.50
CA THR A 359 -9.73 2.66 -7.98
C THR A 359 -8.77 3.37 -7.03
N THR A 360 -9.25 3.83 -5.88
CA THR A 360 -8.44 4.53 -4.87
C THR A 360 -7.58 3.60 -4.01
N PRO A 361 -8.02 2.40 -3.56
CA PRO A 361 -7.23 1.55 -2.69
C PRO A 361 -5.89 1.14 -3.31
N ARG A 362 -4.84 1.24 -2.50
CA ARG A 362 -3.46 0.91 -2.88
C ARG A 362 -2.98 -0.34 -2.15
N ARG A 363 -2.06 -1.07 -2.78
CA ARG A 363 -1.33 -2.17 -2.13
C ARG A 363 -0.40 -1.60 -1.07
N ASP A 364 -0.34 -2.24 0.08
CA ASP A 364 0.68 -1.98 1.10
C ASP A 364 1.74 -3.08 1.00
N PHE A 365 2.94 -2.72 0.54
CA PHE A 365 4.05 -3.66 0.33
C PHE A 365 4.91 -3.82 1.59
N ASP A 366 4.67 -3.03 2.64
CA ASP A 366 5.50 -2.98 3.85
C ASP A 366 4.96 -3.90 4.97
N LYS A 367 4.02 -4.82 4.64
CA LYS A 367 3.44 -5.77 5.62
C LYS A 367 3.61 -7.21 5.18
#